data_bcbabe60e7e9b334c0af3927b4728ce0
#
_entry.id   bcbabe60e7e9b334c0af3927b4728ce0
#
_cell.length_a   1.000
_cell.length_b   1.000
_cell.length_c   1.000
_cell.angle_alpha   90.00
_cell.angle_beta   90.00
_cell.angle_gamma   90.00
#
_symmetry.space_group_name_H-M   'P 1'
#
loop_
_entity.id
_entity.type
_entity.pdbx_description
1 polymer ?
#
loop_
_entity_poly.entity_id
_entity_poly.type
_entity_poly.pdbx_seq_one_letter_code
_entity_poly.pdbx_strand_id
1 'polypeptide(L)'
;KEHAPHLKNKDLSSGSQTFCINARPIPDIRIETPDYFNLIPNKSWLSMKFHFGYGLTTDKNWQHDFVKKGGRHTNYVFVHTKSGFLRIGDEEKFPLVAEGGMEWATQFGGTSYNMDFGGYHDLKMSAGIKDFFKAIYGGGSDAIDYYNNSQGNSLGSWLFSLSYKLKEAKVRLYMDHFFEDHSQIFLQYGWKDGLYGCEITLPDNPIVKSAVYEYIRTDYQSGPIYHDGNSTIGDQISAIDNYYNHTIYTGWQHWGQAIGNPLFTSPLYNKDHALTFTNNRFRAHHFGFSGQPIKSLSYRLLYTYSENWGTYEFPFDDKKYNTSFLTEITFSPKRLGLWHTDGNSFRCSFAFDKGNLMGNNTGFQFTLISRGLFNL
;
A
#
# COMPACT_ATOMS: atom_id res chain seq x y z
N LYS A 1 13.18 1.83 -5.92
CA LYS A 1 12.84 0.41 -5.81
C LYS A 1 11.39 0.30 -5.34
N GLU A 2 10.65 -0.65 -5.86
CA GLU A 2 9.28 -0.94 -5.43
C GLU A 2 9.26 -1.47 -4.00
N HIS A 3 8.18 -1.16 -3.28
CA HIS A 3 7.87 -1.75 -1.98
C HIS A 3 6.87 -2.89 -2.18
N ALA A 4 7.34 -4.12 -2.20
CA ALA A 4 6.45 -5.27 -2.21
C ALA A 4 5.69 -5.39 -0.86
N PRO A 5 4.42 -5.79 -0.85
CA PRO A 5 3.67 -5.98 0.39
C PRO A 5 4.36 -7.02 1.29
N HIS A 6 4.52 -6.69 2.58
CA HIS A 6 5.08 -7.60 3.57
C HIS A 6 4.03 -8.55 4.14
N LEU A 7 4.46 -9.73 4.56
CA LEU A 7 3.65 -10.78 5.20
C LEU A 7 2.44 -11.26 4.37
N LYS A 8 2.38 -10.93 3.08
CA LYS A 8 1.31 -11.28 2.14
C LYS A 8 1.89 -11.91 0.89
N ASN A 9 1.04 -12.53 0.09
CA ASN A 9 1.42 -12.99 -1.23
C ASN A 9 1.55 -11.79 -2.18
N LYS A 10 2.76 -11.54 -2.68
CA LYS A 10 3.05 -10.37 -3.53
C LYS A 10 2.31 -10.37 -4.87
N ASP A 11 1.90 -11.55 -5.35
CA ASP A 11 1.27 -11.71 -6.66
C ASP A 11 -0.26 -11.83 -6.58
N LEU A 12 -0.80 -12.25 -5.41
CA LEU A 12 -2.22 -12.58 -5.25
C LEU A 12 -2.96 -11.68 -4.26
N SER A 13 -2.27 -10.95 -3.38
CA SER A 13 -2.89 -10.01 -2.44
C SER A 13 -3.43 -8.79 -3.18
N SER A 14 -4.48 -8.18 -2.64
CA SER A 14 -5.00 -6.87 -3.07
C SER A 14 -4.01 -5.73 -2.87
N GLY A 15 -3.00 -5.92 -2.04
CA GLY A 15 -1.96 -4.96 -1.70
C GLY A 15 -1.91 -4.61 -0.22
N SER A 16 -0.82 -3.99 0.21
CA SER A 16 -0.67 -3.47 1.57
C SER A 16 -1.36 -2.12 1.73
N GLN A 17 -1.80 -1.81 2.93
CA GLN A 17 -2.40 -0.51 3.24
C GLN A 17 -1.34 0.60 3.23
N THR A 18 -0.10 0.31 3.65
CA THR A 18 0.97 1.32 3.75
C THR A 18 1.84 1.35 2.49
N PHE A 19 2.39 0.22 2.06
CA PHE A 19 3.27 0.13 0.90
C PHE A 19 2.79 -0.93 -0.08
N CYS A 20 2.70 -0.55 -1.35
CA CYS A 20 2.32 -1.45 -2.43
C CYS A 20 3.09 -1.12 -3.71
N ILE A 21 3.00 -1.99 -4.71
CA ILE A 21 3.57 -1.79 -6.04
C ILE A 21 2.66 -0.96 -6.96
N ASN A 22 1.59 -0.37 -6.46
CA ASN A 22 0.56 0.30 -7.26
C ASN A 22 1.07 1.61 -7.90
N ALA A 23 1.70 2.49 -7.11
CA ALA A 23 2.24 3.74 -7.62
C ALA A 23 3.63 3.55 -8.24
N ARG A 24 4.02 4.51 -9.09
CA ARG A 24 5.42 4.60 -9.52
C ARG A 24 6.32 4.73 -8.29
N PRO A 25 7.44 3.97 -8.22
CA PRO A 25 8.34 4.02 -7.08
C PRO A 25 8.88 5.43 -6.84
N ILE A 26 8.89 5.86 -5.60
CA ILE A 26 9.62 7.06 -5.18
C ILE A 26 11.10 6.71 -5.15
N PRO A 27 11.98 7.46 -5.85
CA PRO A 27 13.42 7.26 -5.74
C PRO A 27 13.87 7.47 -4.29
N ASP A 28 14.59 6.48 -3.75
CA ASP A 28 15.04 6.50 -2.37
C ASP A 28 16.45 5.93 -2.18
N ILE A 29 17.06 6.31 -1.07
CA ILE A 29 18.27 5.69 -0.52
C ILE A 29 17.81 4.92 0.71
N ARG A 30 18.08 3.59 0.72
CA ARG A 30 17.63 2.72 1.80
C ARG A 30 18.71 1.73 2.25
N ILE A 31 18.59 1.38 3.52
CA ILE A 31 19.28 0.25 4.14
C ILE A 31 18.20 -0.78 4.47
N GLU A 32 18.34 -1.98 3.95
CA GLU A 32 17.38 -3.06 4.18
C GLU A 32 18.09 -4.40 4.31
N THR A 33 17.49 -5.29 5.10
CA THR A 33 17.86 -6.70 5.06
C THR A 33 16.96 -7.38 4.02
N PRO A 34 17.52 -8.05 3.00
CA PRO A 34 16.71 -8.71 1.96
C PRO A 34 15.85 -9.83 2.54
N ASP A 35 16.40 -10.57 3.52
CA ASP A 35 15.76 -11.70 4.20
C ASP A 35 15.87 -11.57 5.72
N TYR A 36 15.19 -12.47 6.43
CA TYR A 36 15.32 -12.57 7.87
C TYR A 36 16.70 -13.06 8.29
N PHE A 37 17.31 -12.40 9.25
CA PHE A 37 18.54 -12.84 9.89
C PHE A 37 18.28 -13.27 11.35
N ASN A 38 19.01 -14.26 11.83
CA ASN A 38 18.84 -14.79 13.17
C ASN A 38 19.37 -13.79 14.22
N LEU A 39 18.55 -13.47 15.22
CA LEU A 39 18.93 -12.59 16.32
C LEU A 39 19.82 -13.29 17.34
N ILE A 40 19.67 -14.61 17.49
CA ILE A 40 20.47 -15.43 18.40
C ILE A 40 21.40 -16.30 17.57
N PRO A 41 22.72 -16.23 17.75
CA PRO A 41 23.66 -17.08 17.04
C PRO A 41 23.30 -18.56 17.14
N ASN A 42 23.35 -19.27 16.02
CA ASN A 42 23.03 -20.71 15.91
C ASN A 42 21.60 -21.10 16.31
N LYS A 43 20.67 -20.15 16.41
CA LYS A 43 19.25 -20.41 16.69
C LYS A 43 18.39 -19.80 15.57
N SER A 44 17.63 -20.63 14.89
CA SER A 44 16.78 -20.22 13.75
C SER A 44 15.34 -19.82 14.15
N TRP A 45 14.96 -20.04 15.41
CA TRP A 45 13.59 -19.82 15.87
C TRP A 45 13.22 -18.33 16.09
N LEU A 46 14.23 -17.43 16.21
CA LEU A 46 14.02 -15.99 16.38
C LEU A 46 14.84 -15.24 15.36
N SER A 47 14.18 -14.57 14.44
CA SER A 47 14.81 -13.81 13.38
C SER A 47 14.11 -12.48 13.12
N MET A 48 14.81 -11.56 12.49
CA MET A 48 14.36 -10.21 12.23
C MET A 48 14.70 -9.80 10.81
N LYS A 49 13.85 -8.96 10.23
CA LYS A 49 14.19 -8.16 9.04
C LYS A 49 13.79 -6.71 9.25
N PHE A 50 14.45 -5.79 8.59
CA PHE A 50 14.14 -4.37 8.67
C PHE A 50 14.46 -3.65 7.36
N HIS A 51 13.87 -2.47 7.23
CA HIS A 51 14.16 -1.49 6.21
C HIS A 51 14.11 -0.08 6.81
N PHE A 52 14.95 0.81 6.28
CA PHE A 52 15.02 2.21 6.65
C PHE A 52 15.47 3.02 5.44
N GLY A 53 14.73 4.03 5.02
CA GLY A 53 15.05 4.79 3.83
C GLY A 53 14.51 6.22 3.82
N TYR A 54 15.10 7.02 2.94
CA TYR A 54 14.63 8.37 2.61
C TYR A 54 14.52 8.52 1.11
N GLY A 55 13.38 9.00 0.66
CA GLY A 55 13.06 9.27 -0.73
C GLY A 55 12.63 10.71 -0.97
N LEU A 56 12.52 11.06 -2.24
CA LEU A 56 12.06 12.35 -2.70
C LEU A 56 11.05 12.14 -3.83
N THR A 57 9.87 12.78 -3.74
CA THR A 57 8.88 12.73 -4.83
C THR A 57 9.41 13.43 -6.08
N THR A 58 9.12 12.87 -7.25
CA THR A 58 9.65 13.32 -8.55
C THR A 58 8.57 13.77 -9.51
N ASP A 59 7.34 13.89 -9.04
CA ASP A 59 6.14 14.15 -9.84
C ASP A 59 5.68 15.62 -9.86
N LYS A 60 6.53 16.55 -9.42
CA LYS A 60 6.21 17.99 -9.31
C LYS A 60 5.59 18.60 -10.58
N ASN A 61 6.22 18.33 -11.73
CA ASN A 61 5.76 18.90 -13.01
C ASN A 61 4.45 18.25 -13.42
N TRP A 62 4.32 16.95 -13.21
CA TRP A 62 3.09 16.22 -13.47
C TRP A 62 1.95 16.73 -12.60
N GLN A 63 2.16 16.94 -11.29
CA GLN A 63 1.14 17.49 -10.40
C GLN A 63 0.68 18.88 -10.86
N HIS A 64 1.65 19.77 -11.15
CA HIS A 64 1.37 21.12 -11.66
C HIS A 64 0.53 21.08 -12.95
N ASP A 65 0.88 20.22 -13.91
CA ASP A 65 0.22 20.13 -15.21
C ASP A 65 -1.11 19.39 -15.16
N PHE A 66 -1.29 18.49 -14.20
CA PHE A 66 -2.52 17.72 -14.01
C PHE A 66 -3.64 18.55 -13.39
N VAL A 67 -3.33 19.37 -12.38
CA VAL A 67 -4.34 20.15 -11.68
C VAL A 67 -4.85 21.31 -12.54
N LYS A 68 -6.12 21.71 -12.33
CA LYS A 68 -6.63 22.94 -12.93
C LYS A 68 -5.82 24.15 -12.47
N LYS A 69 -5.82 25.23 -13.28
CA LYS A 69 -5.17 26.50 -12.91
C LYS A 69 -5.60 26.94 -11.51
N GLY A 70 -4.63 27.15 -10.63
CA GLY A 70 -4.85 27.46 -9.22
C GLY A 70 -5.21 26.23 -8.36
N GLY A 71 -5.11 25.01 -8.87
CA GLY A 71 -5.31 23.79 -8.09
C GLY A 71 -4.14 23.48 -7.18
N ARG A 72 -4.46 22.89 -6.03
CA ARG A 72 -3.45 22.50 -5.04
C ARG A 72 -2.51 21.42 -5.57
N HIS A 73 -1.21 21.62 -5.40
CA HIS A 73 -0.17 20.66 -5.76
C HIS A 73 1.05 20.82 -4.86
N THR A 74 1.95 19.82 -4.86
CA THR A 74 3.16 19.83 -4.03
C THR A 74 4.42 19.59 -4.84
N ASN A 75 5.55 20.14 -4.36
CA ASN A 75 6.86 19.95 -4.97
C ASN A 75 7.88 19.49 -3.93
N TYR A 76 8.75 18.54 -4.33
CA TYR A 76 9.92 18.11 -3.57
C TYR A 76 9.60 17.64 -2.14
N VAL A 77 8.53 16.88 -1.98
CA VAL A 77 8.18 16.28 -0.69
C VAL A 77 9.14 15.13 -0.39
N PHE A 78 9.78 15.17 0.77
CA PHE A 78 10.56 14.07 1.27
C PHE A 78 9.66 12.99 1.88
N VAL A 79 10.08 11.74 1.72
CA VAL A 79 9.38 10.59 2.28
C VAL A 79 10.38 9.73 3.04
N HIS A 80 10.19 9.64 4.35
CA HIS A 80 10.89 8.66 5.17
C HIS A 80 10.08 7.37 5.22
N THR A 81 10.74 6.23 5.08
CA THR A 81 10.12 4.91 5.14
C THR A 81 10.91 3.99 6.07
N LYS A 82 10.22 3.23 6.89
CA LYS A 82 10.82 2.24 7.76
C LYS A 82 9.88 1.06 7.98
N SER A 83 10.48 -0.09 8.25
CA SER A 83 9.75 -1.28 8.70
C SER A 83 10.63 -2.16 9.58
N GLY A 84 10.01 -2.92 10.46
CA GLY A 84 10.69 -3.91 11.28
C GLY A 84 9.76 -5.08 11.56
N PHE A 85 10.25 -6.31 11.33
CA PHE A 85 9.49 -7.55 11.51
C PHE A 85 10.31 -8.56 12.31
N LEU A 86 9.65 -9.18 13.28
CA LEU A 86 10.14 -10.33 13.99
C LEU A 86 9.45 -11.59 13.47
N ARG A 87 10.22 -12.68 13.37
CA ARG A 87 9.72 -14.02 13.06
C ARG A 87 10.07 -14.93 14.21
N ILE A 88 9.07 -15.65 14.71
CA ILE A 88 9.19 -16.68 15.75
C ILE A 88 8.77 -18.01 15.14
N GLY A 89 9.65 -18.99 15.17
CA GLY A 89 9.45 -20.32 14.61
C GLY A 89 10.44 -20.64 13.49
N ASP A 90 10.54 -21.92 13.20
CA ASP A 90 11.37 -22.50 12.15
C ASP A 90 10.60 -23.67 11.55
N GLU A 91 10.12 -23.49 10.32
CA GLU A 91 9.25 -24.47 9.63
C GLU A 91 9.86 -25.85 9.45
N GLU A 92 11.21 -25.96 9.52
CA GLU A 92 11.90 -27.25 9.42
C GLU A 92 11.85 -28.05 10.73
N LYS A 93 11.73 -27.36 11.86
CA LYS A 93 11.70 -27.95 13.20
C LYS A 93 10.32 -28.09 13.79
N PHE A 94 9.47 -27.09 13.53
CA PHE A 94 8.10 -27.06 14.01
C PHE A 94 7.21 -26.36 12.98
N PRO A 95 6.05 -26.91 12.63
CA PRO A 95 5.25 -26.44 11.49
C PRO A 95 4.62 -25.05 11.68
N LEU A 96 4.66 -24.48 12.90
CA LEU A 96 4.05 -23.18 13.21
C LEU A 96 5.09 -22.06 13.18
N VAL A 97 4.82 -21.00 12.45
CA VAL A 97 5.61 -19.76 12.40
C VAL A 97 4.71 -18.57 12.61
N ALA A 98 5.09 -17.70 13.53
CA ALA A 98 4.45 -16.41 13.77
C ALA A 98 5.37 -15.27 13.31
N GLU A 99 4.81 -14.27 12.63
CA GLU A 99 5.53 -13.07 12.21
C GLU A 99 4.71 -11.85 12.62
N GLY A 100 5.40 -10.79 13.03
CA GLY A 100 4.74 -9.54 13.38
C GLY A 100 5.69 -8.36 13.28
N GLY A 101 5.15 -7.19 12.99
CA GLY A 101 5.93 -5.98 12.87
C GLY A 101 5.13 -4.79 12.40
N MET A 102 5.84 -3.76 12.02
CA MET A 102 5.25 -2.48 11.63
C MET A 102 5.92 -1.94 10.37
N GLU A 103 5.12 -1.33 9.53
CA GLU A 103 5.52 -0.45 8.44
C GLU A 103 5.12 0.99 8.77
N TRP A 104 5.97 1.94 8.41
CA TRP A 104 5.67 3.36 8.63
C TRP A 104 6.30 4.22 7.55
N ALA A 105 5.53 5.18 7.05
CA ALA A 105 5.99 6.24 6.16
C ALA A 105 5.67 7.60 6.75
N THR A 106 6.52 8.59 6.49
CA THR A 106 6.31 9.98 6.90
C THR A 106 6.70 10.91 5.75
N GLN A 107 5.75 11.76 5.33
CA GLN A 107 6.00 12.87 4.40
C GLN A 107 6.43 14.10 5.20
N PHE A 108 7.44 14.82 4.72
CA PHE A 108 7.93 16.06 5.33
C PHE A 108 8.62 16.97 4.31
N GLY A 109 8.81 18.24 4.65
CA GLY A 109 9.45 19.21 3.76
C GLY A 109 8.67 19.45 2.46
N GLY A 110 9.33 20.02 1.47
CA GLY A 110 8.71 20.39 0.20
C GLY A 110 7.97 21.72 0.26
N THR A 111 7.18 21.99 -0.77
CA THR A 111 6.33 23.18 -0.85
C THR A 111 4.94 22.77 -1.34
N SER A 112 3.91 23.21 -0.65
CA SER A 112 2.52 23.10 -1.08
C SER A 112 2.09 24.45 -1.67
N TYR A 113 1.48 24.40 -2.84
CA TYR A 113 1.00 25.53 -3.59
C TYR A 113 -0.52 25.53 -3.66
N ASN A 114 -1.12 26.75 -3.66
CA ASN A 114 -2.57 26.95 -3.70
C ASN A 114 -3.32 26.14 -2.62
N MET A 115 -2.77 26.13 -1.43
CA MET A 115 -3.29 25.31 -0.33
C MET A 115 -4.53 25.92 0.32
N ASP A 116 -4.55 27.27 0.47
CA ASP A 116 -5.62 28.08 1.07
C ASP A 116 -6.10 27.55 2.44
N PHE A 117 -5.14 27.19 3.29
CA PHE A 117 -5.39 26.69 4.63
C PHE A 117 -4.57 27.45 5.68
N GLY A 118 -5.16 27.73 6.85
CA GLY A 118 -4.48 28.38 7.96
C GLY A 118 -3.94 29.78 7.64
N GLY A 119 -4.51 30.46 6.63
CA GLY A 119 -4.04 31.77 6.17
C GLY A 119 -2.86 31.73 5.20
N TYR A 120 -2.42 30.55 4.80
CA TYR A 120 -1.35 30.37 3.82
C TYR A 120 -1.93 29.98 2.46
N HIS A 121 -1.50 30.67 1.40
CA HIS A 121 -1.76 30.29 0.02
C HIS A 121 -0.71 29.30 -0.46
N ASP A 122 0.56 29.62 -0.28
CA ASP A 122 1.69 28.74 -0.51
C ASP A 122 2.46 28.51 0.79
N LEU A 123 2.82 27.27 1.07
CA LEU A 123 3.54 26.91 2.28
C LEU A 123 4.79 26.11 1.94
N LYS A 124 5.94 26.65 2.31
CA LYS A 124 7.22 25.92 2.26
C LYS A 124 7.49 25.29 3.61
N MET A 125 7.50 23.95 3.65
CA MET A 125 7.83 23.19 4.84
C MET A 125 9.34 23.05 5.01
N SER A 126 9.79 23.03 6.27
CA SER A 126 11.20 22.83 6.58
C SER A 126 11.68 21.44 6.23
N ALA A 127 12.92 21.36 5.71
CA ALA A 127 13.62 20.12 5.40
C ALA A 127 15.08 20.20 5.91
N GLY A 128 15.26 20.79 7.09
CA GLY A 128 16.56 20.84 7.76
C GLY A 128 16.92 19.48 8.40
N ILE A 129 18.15 19.37 8.86
CA ILE A 129 18.66 18.12 9.47
C ILE A 129 17.79 17.61 10.63
N LYS A 130 17.21 18.53 11.40
CA LYS A 130 16.30 18.20 12.51
C LYS A 130 15.01 17.53 12.01
N ASP A 131 14.52 17.92 10.83
CA ASP A 131 13.28 17.39 10.27
C ASP A 131 13.46 15.95 9.77
N PHE A 132 14.65 15.59 9.28
CA PHE A 132 15.00 14.19 8.97
C PHE A 132 14.95 13.31 10.22
N PHE A 133 15.42 13.80 11.38
CA PHE A 133 15.29 13.06 12.64
C PHE A 133 13.85 13.02 13.14
N LYS A 134 13.08 14.11 13.04
CA LYS A 134 11.66 14.14 13.45
C LYS A 134 10.84 13.15 12.62
N ALA A 135 11.09 13.02 11.31
CA ALA A 135 10.41 12.07 10.44
C ALA A 135 10.55 10.61 10.89
N ILE A 136 11.65 10.26 11.61
CA ILE A 136 11.81 8.90 12.18
C ILE A 136 10.72 8.60 13.21
N TYR A 137 10.24 9.60 13.92
CA TYR A 137 9.22 9.42 14.97
C TYR A 137 7.81 9.84 14.54
N GLY A 138 7.61 10.11 13.23
CA GLY A 138 6.32 10.55 12.69
C GLY A 138 6.00 12.02 12.99
N GLY A 139 6.98 12.79 13.44
CA GLY A 139 6.81 14.23 13.68
C GLY A 139 7.11 15.08 12.45
N GLY A 140 6.33 16.13 12.25
CA GLY A 140 6.58 17.16 11.24
C GLY A 140 7.29 18.39 11.79
N SER A 141 7.49 19.41 10.96
CA SER A 141 8.08 20.68 11.34
C SER A 141 7.05 21.65 11.95
N ASP A 142 7.47 22.50 12.90
CA ASP A 142 6.64 23.30 13.81
C ASP A 142 6.13 24.63 13.20
N ALA A 143 5.73 24.74 11.95
CA ALA A 143 5.42 26.04 11.35
C ALA A 143 3.98 26.55 11.56
N ILE A 144 3.06 25.74 12.06
CA ILE A 144 1.70 26.18 12.37
C ILE A 144 1.37 25.78 13.80
N ASP A 145 1.33 26.77 14.71
CA ASP A 145 1.16 26.60 16.16
C ASP A 145 -0.14 25.90 16.63
N TYR A 146 -1.11 25.71 15.75
CA TYR A 146 -2.44 25.17 16.11
C TYR A 146 -2.60 23.66 15.95
N TYR A 147 -1.77 23.00 15.13
CA TYR A 147 -1.87 21.57 14.88
C TYR A 147 -0.49 20.95 14.93
N ASN A 148 -0.18 20.21 15.98
CA ASN A 148 1.10 19.51 16.16
C ASN A 148 1.46 18.54 15.01
N ASN A 149 0.48 18.14 14.19
CA ASN A 149 0.65 17.26 13.03
C ASN A 149 0.60 17.98 11.68
N SER A 150 0.49 19.30 11.65
CA SER A 150 0.23 20.04 10.41
C SER A 150 1.37 20.04 9.40
N GLN A 151 2.58 19.67 9.77
CA GLN A 151 3.76 19.70 8.88
C GLN A 151 4.44 18.35 8.67
N GLY A 152 3.82 17.29 9.05
CA GLY A 152 4.22 15.93 8.75
C GLY A 152 2.96 15.10 8.51
N ASN A 153 3.02 14.21 7.57
CA ASN A 153 1.93 13.27 7.30
C ASN A 153 2.47 11.87 7.52
N SER A 154 1.90 11.13 8.43
CA SER A 154 2.35 9.79 8.79
C SER A 154 1.29 8.74 8.46
N LEU A 155 1.75 7.63 7.93
CA LEU A 155 0.96 6.49 7.51
C LEU A 155 1.64 5.22 7.97
N GLY A 156 0.92 4.27 8.53
CA GLY A 156 1.52 3.02 8.96
C GLY A 156 0.55 1.87 9.09
N SER A 157 1.13 0.70 9.31
CA SER A 157 0.39 -0.53 9.54
C SER A 157 1.10 -1.42 10.55
N TRP A 158 0.33 -2.03 11.45
CA TRP A 158 0.75 -3.21 12.18
C TRP A 158 0.38 -4.46 11.38
N LEU A 159 1.38 -5.29 11.11
CA LEU A 159 1.21 -6.51 10.34
C LEU A 159 1.51 -7.72 11.20
N PHE A 160 0.64 -8.72 11.13
CA PHE A 160 0.80 -10.00 11.81
C PHE A 160 0.48 -11.14 10.85
N SER A 161 1.21 -12.24 10.97
CA SER A 161 0.87 -13.48 10.28
C SER A 161 1.15 -14.69 11.14
N LEU A 162 0.34 -15.72 10.94
CA LEU A 162 0.48 -17.03 11.53
C LEU A 162 0.42 -18.08 10.43
N SER A 163 1.50 -18.82 10.24
CA SER A 163 1.61 -19.84 9.22
C SER A 163 1.70 -21.22 9.85
N TYR A 164 0.99 -22.19 9.28
CA TYR A 164 1.07 -23.58 9.67
C TYR A 164 1.34 -24.46 8.45
N LYS A 165 2.40 -25.26 8.52
CA LYS A 165 2.81 -26.18 7.46
C LYS A 165 2.18 -27.57 7.71
N LEU A 166 1.35 -27.99 6.78
CA LEU A 166 0.83 -29.34 6.64
C LEU A 166 1.77 -30.15 5.73
N LYS A 167 1.52 -31.47 5.58
CA LYS A 167 2.36 -32.31 4.71
C LYS A 167 2.41 -31.78 3.25
N GLU A 168 1.28 -31.46 2.69
CA GLU A 168 1.12 -31.08 1.28
C GLU A 168 0.60 -29.65 1.08
N ALA A 169 0.42 -28.91 2.18
CA ALA A 169 -0.15 -27.57 2.15
C ALA A 169 0.50 -26.68 3.20
N LYS A 170 0.45 -25.37 2.96
CA LYS A 170 0.72 -24.36 3.96
C LYS A 170 -0.47 -23.42 4.03
N VAL A 171 -0.96 -23.18 5.25
CA VAL A 171 -1.99 -22.19 5.52
C VAL A 171 -1.36 -21.02 6.24
N ARG A 172 -1.64 -19.80 5.80
CA ARG A 172 -1.23 -18.55 6.45
C ARG A 172 -2.44 -17.68 6.66
N LEU A 173 -2.67 -17.29 7.91
CA LEU A 173 -3.60 -16.23 8.29
C LEU A 173 -2.78 -14.97 8.52
N TYR A 174 -3.26 -13.83 8.07
CA TYR A 174 -2.57 -12.57 8.24
C TYR A 174 -3.53 -11.40 8.42
N MET A 175 -2.99 -10.35 8.99
CA MET A 175 -3.70 -9.12 9.29
C MET A 175 -2.79 -7.93 9.04
N ASP A 176 -3.37 -6.86 8.51
CA ASP A 176 -2.74 -5.56 8.30
C ASP A 176 -3.67 -4.52 8.95
N HIS A 177 -3.31 -4.05 10.15
CA HIS A 177 -4.06 -3.04 10.88
C HIS A 177 -3.50 -1.68 10.56
N PHE A 178 -4.30 -0.89 9.85
CA PHE A 178 -3.95 0.40 9.31
C PHE A 178 -4.09 1.51 10.36
N PHE A 179 -3.15 2.46 10.37
CA PHE A 179 -3.26 3.70 11.12
C PHE A 179 -2.73 4.88 10.30
N GLU A 180 -3.31 6.06 10.52
CA GLU A 180 -2.83 7.32 9.99
C GLU A 180 -2.61 8.28 11.16
N ASP A 181 -1.45 8.93 11.19
CA ASP A 181 -0.96 9.72 12.31
C ASP A 181 -0.94 8.93 13.64
N HIS A 182 -1.54 9.47 14.71
CA HIS A 182 -1.54 8.83 16.04
C HIS A 182 -2.86 8.16 16.39
N SER A 183 -3.92 8.36 15.59
CA SER A 183 -5.28 8.04 15.99
C SER A 183 -5.56 6.57 16.22
N GLN A 184 -4.91 5.66 15.53
CA GLN A 184 -5.09 4.21 15.68
C GLN A 184 -3.80 3.43 15.93
N ILE A 185 -2.68 4.10 16.17
CA ILE A 185 -1.36 3.45 16.30
C ILE A 185 -1.32 2.38 17.40
N PHE A 186 -2.08 2.56 18.49
CA PHE A 186 -2.11 1.63 19.63
C PHE A 186 -3.41 0.83 19.74
N LEU A 187 -4.17 0.68 18.66
CA LEU A 187 -5.41 -0.09 18.63
C LEU A 187 -6.52 0.43 19.58
N GLN A 188 -6.48 1.72 19.91
CA GLN A 188 -7.35 2.35 20.90
C GLN A 188 -8.84 2.31 20.51
N TYR A 189 -9.14 2.38 19.20
CA TYR A 189 -10.50 2.45 18.68
C TYR A 189 -10.97 1.11 18.10
N GLY A 190 -10.28 0.06 18.44
CA GLY A 190 -10.61 -1.30 18.04
C GLY A 190 -10.06 -1.67 16.65
N TRP A 191 -10.21 -2.91 16.34
CA TRP A 191 -9.69 -3.56 15.15
C TRP A 191 -10.70 -3.48 13.97
N LYS A 192 -11.35 -2.34 13.80
CA LYS A 192 -12.43 -2.22 12.82
C LYS A 192 -11.92 -2.05 11.41
N ASP A 193 -10.89 -1.21 11.21
CA ASP A 193 -10.29 -1.00 9.92
C ASP A 193 -9.02 -1.84 9.76
N GLY A 194 -8.83 -2.38 8.59
CA GLY A 194 -7.69 -3.22 8.26
C GLY A 194 -7.98 -4.22 7.15
N LEU A 195 -6.97 -5.02 6.84
CA LEU A 195 -7.04 -6.14 5.92
C LEU A 195 -6.83 -7.44 6.69
N TYR A 196 -7.72 -8.40 6.47
CA TYR A 196 -7.67 -9.74 7.07
C TYR A 196 -7.60 -10.77 5.95
N GLY A 197 -6.57 -11.58 5.95
CA GLY A 197 -6.31 -12.50 4.85
C GLY A 197 -6.07 -13.94 5.28
N CYS A 198 -6.39 -14.83 4.36
CA CYS A 198 -6.07 -16.25 4.42
C CYS A 198 -5.42 -16.66 3.10
N GLU A 199 -4.27 -17.31 3.19
CA GLU A 199 -3.57 -17.89 2.05
C GLU A 199 -3.40 -19.40 2.26
N ILE A 200 -3.68 -20.16 1.21
CA ILE A 200 -3.41 -21.59 1.12
C ILE A 200 -2.42 -21.82 -0.01
N THR A 201 -1.30 -22.43 0.28
CA THR A 201 -0.29 -22.83 -0.71
C THR A 201 -0.27 -24.35 -0.82
N LEU A 202 -0.38 -24.85 -2.05
CA LEU A 202 -0.37 -26.26 -2.42
C LEU A 202 0.78 -26.47 -3.43
N PRO A 203 2.04 -26.60 -2.98
CA PRO A 203 3.21 -26.53 -3.87
C PRO A 203 3.21 -27.59 -4.96
N ASP A 204 2.66 -28.77 -4.68
CA ASP A 204 2.62 -29.92 -5.61
C ASP A 204 1.36 -29.96 -6.48
N ASN A 205 0.38 -29.09 -6.24
CA ASN A 205 -0.81 -29.01 -7.06
C ASN A 205 -0.56 -28.12 -8.30
N PRO A 206 -0.63 -28.67 -9.53
CA PRO A 206 -0.35 -27.89 -10.72
C PRO A 206 -1.48 -26.92 -11.10
N ILE A 207 -2.73 -27.25 -10.74
CA ILE A 207 -3.90 -26.44 -11.11
C ILE A 207 -4.03 -25.25 -10.18
N VAL A 208 -4.07 -25.47 -8.86
CA VAL A 208 -4.15 -24.40 -7.85
C VAL A 208 -2.92 -24.48 -6.97
N LYS A 209 -1.90 -23.68 -7.27
CA LYS A 209 -0.67 -23.63 -6.49
C LYS A 209 -0.78 -22.75 -5.26
N SER A 210 -1.51 -21.65 -5.40
CA SER A 210 -1.83 -20.75 -4.28
C SER A 210 -3.22 -20.14 -4.46
N ALA A 211 -3.91 -19.98 -3.35
CA ALA A 211 -5.19 -19.27 -3.25
C ALA A 211 -5.14 -18.27 -2.08
N VAL A 212 -5.69 -17.08 -2.30
CA VAL A 212 -5.77 -16.01 -1.32
C VAL A 212 -7.21 -15.53 -1.24
N TYR A 213 -7.67 -15.30 -0.02
CA TYR A 213 -8.88 -14.53 0.27
C TYR A 213 -8.54 -13.41 1.23
N GLU A 214 -9.01 -12.19 0.95
CA GLU A 214 -8.86 -11.02 1.81
C GLU A 214 -10.20 -10.31 1.99
N TYR A 215 -10.44 -9.87 3.21
CA TYR A 215 -11.47 -8.91 3.57
C TYR A 215 -10.79 -7.60 3.99
N ILE A 216 -11.16 -6.50 3.34
CA ILE A 216 -10.60 -5.17 3.59
C ILE A 216 -11.73 -4.25 4.06
N ARG A 217 -11.45 -3.47 5.09
CA ARG A 217 -12.37 -2.50 5.63
C ARG A 217 -11.63 -1.21 6.00
N THR A 218 -12.18 -0.06 5.59
CA THR A 218 -11.64 1.27 5.86
C THR A 218 -12.75 2.28 6.20
N ASP A 219 -13.96 1.82 6.48
CA ASP A 219 -15.13 2.71 6.62
C ASP A 219 -15.33 3.28 8.03
N TYR A 220 -14.56 2.83 9.02
CA TYR A 220 -14.69 3.31 10.40
C TYR A 220 -13.85 4.57 10.66
N GLN A 221 -12.60 4.62 10.22
CA GLN A 221 -11.67 5.76 10.27
C GLN A 221 -11.67 6.47 11.63
N SER A 222 -11.30 5.74 12.70
CA SER A 222 -11.30 6.19 14.10
C SER A 222 -12.68 6.57 14.68
N GLY A 223 -13.74 6.42 13.90
CA GLY A 223 -15.12 6.67 14.34
C GLY A 223 -15.48 8.14 14.52
N PRO A 224 -16.54 8.44 15.27
CA PRO A 224 -17.01 9.81 15.45
C PRO A 224 -16.05 10.63 16.31
N ILE A 225 -16.07 11.96 16.12
CA ILE A 225 -15.35 12.90 16.97
C ILE A 225 -16.11 13.04 18.30
N TYR A 226 -15.42 12.80 19.42
CA TYR A 226 -15.94 13.06 20.77
C TYR A 226 -15.51 14.41 21.30
N HIS A 227 -14.30 14.85 20.99
CA HIS A 227 -13.74 16.14 21.34
C HIS A 227 -12.80 16.57 20.23
N ASP A 228 -13.06 17.75 19.67
CA ASP A 228 -12.16 18.39 18.72
C ASP A 228 -11.14 19.24 19.46
N GLY A 229 -9.86 19.16 19.08
CA GLY A 229 -8.78 19.92 19.69
C GLY A 229 -9.03 21.42 19.60
N ASN A 230 -8.79 22.12 20.70
CA ASN A 230 -8.92 23.59 20.78
C ASN A 230 -7.82 24.19 21.65
N SER A 231 -7.81 25.52 21.80
CA SER A 231 -6.77 26.23 22.57
C SER A 231 -6.74 25.89 24.06
N THR A 232 -7.80 25.34 24.62
CA THR A 232 -7.91 24.98 26.04
C THR A 232 -7.57 23.51 26.26
N ILE A 233 -8.03 22.61 25.36
CA ILE A 233 -7.75 21.19 25.36
C ILE A 233 -7.23 20.85 23.97
N GLY A 234 -5.90 20.75 23.86
CA GLY A 234 -5.22 20.55 22.58
C GLY A 234 -5.40 19.14 22.00
N ASP A 235 -5.77 18.16 22.83
CA ASP A 235 -5.89 16.76 22.40
C ASP A 235 -7.25 16.51 21.77
N GLN A 236 -7.23 15.99 20.55
CA GLN A 236 -8.43 15.45 19.89
C GLN A 236 -8.68 14.02 20.38
N ILE A 237 -9.91 13.74 20.80
CA ILE A 237 -10.32 12.42 21.28
C ILE A 237 -11.17 11.76 20.22
N SER A 238 -10.68 10.70 19.61
CA SER A 238 -11.26 10.05 18.44
C SER A 238 -11.43 11.04 17.29
N ALA A 239 -11.42 10.59 16.08
CA ALA A 239 -11.51 11.49 14.94
C ALA A 239 -12.12 10.78 13.75
N ILE A 240 -12.81 11.53 12.94
CA ILE A 240 -13.15 11.12 11.59
C ILE A 240 -11.89 11.30 10.77
N ASP A 241 -11.02 10.28 10.72
CA ASP A 241 -9.84 10.32 9.87
C ASP A 241 -10.24 10.38 8.39
N ASN A 242 -9.36 10.93 7.58
CA ASN A 242 -9.54 11.04 6.14
C ASN A 242 -8.39 10.33 5.43
N TYR A 243 -8.38 9.00 5.49
CA TYR A 243 -7.27 8.17 5.04
C TYR A 243 -6.75 8.57 3.67
N TYR A 244 -5.42 8.65 3.56
CA TYR A 244 -4.64 9.08 2.40
C TYR A 244 -4.75 10.56 2.03
N ASN A 245 -5.70 11.30 2.59
CA ASN A 245 -5.78 12.75 2.41
C ASN A 245 -4.98 13.48 3.48
N HIS A 246 -4.54 14.68 3.16
CA HIS A 246 -3.91 15.58 4.11
C HIS A 246 -4.20 17.03 3.73
N THR A 247 -4.26 17.93 4.72
CA THR A 247 -4.55 19.35 4.48
C THR A 247 -3.46 20.06 3.69
N ILE A 248 -2.20 19.75 3.95
CA ILE A 248 -1.05 20.40 3.33
C ILE A 248 -0.53 19.63 2.13
N TYR A 249 -0.29 18.33 2.29
CA TYR A 249 0.19 17.47 1.21
C TYR A 249 -0.95 17.03 0.28
N THR A 250 -0.62 16.63 -0.93
CA THR A 250 -1.58 16.05 -1.89
C THR A 250 -1.92 14.58 -1.58
N GLY A 251 -1.68 14.18 -0.34
CA GLY A 251 -1.97 12.85 0.17
C GLY A 251 -0.92 11.79 -0.19
N TRP A 252 -1.25 10.53 0.10
CA TRP A 252 -0.37 9.39 -0.12
C TRP A 252 -0.44 8.89 -1.55
N GLN A 253 -0.01 9.73 -2.48
CA GLN A 253 0.05 9.46 -3.91
C GLN A 253 1.42 9.81 -4.51
N HIS A 254 1.76 9.18 -5.64
CA HIS A 254 2.88 9.55 -6.48
C HIS A 254 2.49 9.38 -7.95
N TRP A 255 2.62 10.43 -8.74
CA TRP A 255 2.08 10.52 -10.11
C TRP A 255 0.55 10.25 -10.17
N GLY A 256 -0.18 10.74 -9.16
CA GLY A 256 -1.63 10.57 -9.05
C GLY A 256 -2.11 9.18 -8.65
N GLN A 257 -1.22 8.22 -8.44
CA GLN A 257 -1.55 6.85 -8.03
C GLN A 257 -1.35 6.67 -6.54
N ALA A 258 -2.28 5.98 -5.86
CA ALA A 258 -2.18 5.63 -4.45
C ALA A 258 -0.90 4.81 -4.18
N ILE A 259 -0.10 5.21 -3.19
CA ILE A 259 1.14 4.54 -2.83
C ILE A 259 0.87 3.15 -2.22
N GLY A 260 -0.19 3.04 -1.42
CA GLY A 260 -0.62 1.79 -0.81
C GLY A 260 -1.67 1.04 -1.64
N ASN A 261 -2.73 0.59 -0.98
CA ASN A 261 -3.73 -0.30 -1.59
C ASN A 261 -4.48 0.41 -2.73
N PRO A 262 -4.59 -0.20 -3.94
CA PRO A 262 -5.26 0.40 -5.10
C PRO A 262 -6.77 0.58 -4.95
N LEU A 263 -7.41 0.02 -3.91
CA LEU A 263 -8.83 0.24 -3.61
C LEU A 263 -9.12 1.65 -3.08
N PHE A 264 -8.13 2.35 -2.56
CA PHE A 264 -8.21 3.80 -2.40
C PHE A 264 -8.21 4.43 -3.78
N THR A 265 -9.32 5.08 -4.17
CA THR A 265 -9.48 5.62 -5.52
C THR A 265 -8.44 6.69 -5.81
N SER A 266 -7.49 6.37 -6.66
CA SER A 266 -6.36 7.22 -6.98
C SER A 266 -6.78 8.56 -7.58
N PRO A 267 -6.19 9.69 -7.17
CA PRO A 267 -6.49 11.03 -7.70
C PRO A 267 -6.38 11.17 -9.22
N LEU A 268 -5.56 10.33 -9.86
CA LEU A 268 -5.43 10.28 -11.32
C LEU A 268 -6.79 10.13 -12.04
N TYR A 269 -7.77 9.50 -11.40
CA TYR A 269 -9.11 9.25 -11.97
C TYR A 269 -10.11 10.38 -11.71
N ASN A 270 -9.73 11.42 -10.98
CA ASN A 270 -10.62 12.54 -10.68
C ASN A 270 -10.89 13.39 -11.93
N LYS A 271 -12.15 13.53 -12.29
CA LYS A 271 -12.60 14.30 -13.46
C LYS A 271 -12.38 15.82 -13.32
N ASP A 272 -12.34 16.30 -12.09
CA ASP A 272 -12.07 17.70 -11.75
C ASP A 272 -10.57 18.02 -11.68
N HIS A 273 -9.71 17.02 -11.87
CA HIS A 273 -8.26 17.12 -11.78
C HIS A 273 -7.75 17.56 -10.39
N ALA A 274 -8.51 17.32 -9.33
CA ALA A 274 -8.06 17.54 -7.98
C ALA A 274 -7.16 16.38 -7.49
N LEU A 275 -6.10 16.72 -6.77
CA LEU A 275 -5.20 15.73 -6.16
C LEU A 275 -5.68 15.35 -4.74
N THR A 276 -6.89 14.81 -4.67
CA THR A 276 -7.55 14.34 -3.43
C THR A 276 -8.09 12.95 -3.63
N PHE A 277 -8.05 12.11 -2.61
CA PHE A 277 -8.71 10.82 -2.60
C PHE A 277 -10.20 11.03 -2.32
N THR A 278 -11.04 10.86 -3.34
CA THR A 278 -12.50 11.07 -3.26
C THR A 278 -13.23 9.85 -2.72
N ASN A 279 -12.55 8.71 -2.60
CA ASN A 279 -13.08 7.49 -2.01
C ASN A 279 -11.99 6.77 -1.23
N ASN A 280 -12.10 6.82 0.09
CA ASN A 280 -11.21 6.16 1.04
C ASN A 280 -11.96 5.32 2.09
N ARG A 281 -13.31 5.31 2.04
CA ARG A 281 -14.18 4.52 2.89
C ARG A 281 -14.83 3.41 2.06
N PHE A 282 -14.37 2.19 2.29
CA PHE A 282 -14.87 1.03 1.55
C PHE A 282 -14.80 -0.25 2.38
N ARG A 283 -15.54 -1.26 1.93
CA ARG A 283 -15.39 -2.67 2.30
C ARG A 283 -15.19 -3.47 1.03
N ALA A 284 -14.28 -4.41 1.06
CA ALA A 284 -13.99 -5.22 -0.12
C ALA A 284 -13.71 -6.68 0.22
N HIS A 285 -14.05 -7.54 -0.72
CA HIS A 285 -13.67 -8.94 -0.75
C HIS A 285 -12.76 -9.17 -1.94
N HIS A 286 -11.60 -9.74 -1.70
CA HIS A 286 -10.61 -10.02 -2.73
C HIS A 286 -10.26 -11.51 -2.75
N PHE A 287 -10.16 -12.06 -3.94
CA PHE A 287 -9.74 -13.44 -4.21
C PHE A 287 -8.61 -13.44 -5.22
N GLY A 288 -7.56 -14.19 -4.91
CA GLY A 288 -6.43 -14.41 -5.80
C GLY A 288 -6.16 -15.91 -5.97
N PHE A 289 -5.91 -16.34 -7.21
CA PHE A 289 -5.55 -17.72 -7.52
C PHE A 289 -4.39 -17.76 -8.49
N SER A 290 -3.50 -18.73 -8.30
CA SER A 290 -2.44 -19.00 -9.26
C SER A 290 -2.16 -20.49 -9.39
N GLY A 291 -1.66 -20.88 -10.55
CA GLY A 291 -1.27 -22.25 -10.85
C GLY A 291 -0.27 -22.33 -11.98
N GLN A 292 0.27 -23.52 -12.16
CA GLN A 292 1.19 -23.86 -13.24
C GLN A 292 0.85 -25.26 -13.80
N PRO A 293 -0.25 -25.35 -14.63
CA PRO A 293 -0.74 -26.62 -15.14
C PRO A 293 0.31 -27.44 -15.88
N ILE A 294 1.21 -26.75 -16.58
CA ILE A 294 2.38 -27.34 -17.22
C ILE A 294 3.60 -26.45 -17.01
N LYS A 295 4.80 -27.01 -17.11
CA LYS A 295 6.08 -26.29 -16.82
C LYS A 295 6.26 -24.96 -17.60
N SER A 296 5.69 -24.87 -18.79
CA SER A 296 5.78 -23.67 -19.64
C SER A 296 4.59 -22.71 -19.51
N LEU A 297 3.54 -23.04 -18.77
CA LEU A 297 2.34 -22.24 -18.66
C LEU A 297 1.97 -22.01 -17.22
N SER A 298 1.89 -20.75 -16.81
CA SER A 298 1.35 -20.34 -15.53
C SER A 298 0.21 -19.33 -15.71
N TYR A 299 -0.65 -19.25 -14.72
CA TYR A 299 -1.76 -18.32 -14.71
C TYR A 299 -1.92 -17.62 -13.36
N ARG A 300 -2.55 -16.46 -13.38
CA ARG A 300 -3.01 -15.69 -12.21
C ARG A 300 -4.40 -15.14 -12.48
N LEU A 301 -5.27 -15.27 -11.48
CA LEU A 301 -6.62 -14.71 -11.48
C LEU A 301 -6.78 -13.86 -10.23
N LEU A 302 -7.27 -12.65 -10.39
CA LEU A 302 -7.64 -11.77 -9.29
C LEU A 302 -9.08 -11.31 -9.48
N TYR A 303 -9.85 -11.32 -8.40
CA TYR A 303 -11.22 -10.84 -8.36
C TYR A 303 -11.42 -9.99 -7.12
N THR A 304 -11.99 -8.80 -7.26
CA THR A 304 -12.30 -7.91 -6.16
C THR A 304 -13.71 -7.36 -6.31
N TYR A 305 -14.49 -7.43 -5.24
CA TYR A 305 -15.76 -6.74 -5.12
C TYR A 305 -15.67 -5.72 -3.99
N SER A 306 -16.10 -4.48 -4.22
CA SER A 306 -16.06 -3.42 -3.22
C SER A 306 -17.37 -2.63 -3.13
N GLU A 307 -17.71 -2.24 -1.90
CA GLU A 307 -18.72 -1.28 -1.53
C GLU A 307 -18.04 -0.01 -1.05
N ASN A 308 -18.48 1.15 -1.50
CA ASN A 308 -17.75 2.42 -1.38
C ASN A 308 -18.68 3.55 -0.95
N TRP A 309 -18.24 4.39 0.01
CA TRP A 309 -19.03 5.47 0.63
C TRP A 309 -18.46 6.88 0.38
N GLY A 310 -17.36 7.02 -0.37
CA GLY A 310 -16.67 8.31 -0.52
C GLY A 310 -15.75 8.59 0.68
N THR A 311 -15.71 9.83 1.13
CA THR A 311 -15.01 10.25 2.37
C THR A 311 -16.05 10.62 3.44
N TYR A 312 -15.60 10.92 4.66
CA TYR A 312 -16.53 11.47 5.66
C TYR A 312 -16.97 12.90 5.35
N GLU A 313 -16.05 13.73 4.83
CA GLU A 313 -16.36 15.12 4.48
C GLU A 313 -17.24 15.22 3.23
N PHE A 314 -17.02 14.33 2.26
CA PHE A 314 -17.74 14.28 0.99
C PHE A 314 -18.24 12.86 0.73
N PRO A 315 -19.27 12.41 1.47
CA PRO A 315 -19.86 11.10 1.24
C PRO A 315 -20.55 11.06 -0.13
N PHE A 316 -20.60 9.90 -0.74
CA PHE A 316 -21.44 9.71 -1.92
C PHE A 316 -22.92 9.76 -1.51
N ASP A 317 -23.77 10.34 -2.38
CA ASP A 317 -25.23 10.37 -2.16
C ASP A 317 -25.78 8.96 -2.00
N ASP A 318 -25.30 8.01 -2.82
CA ASP A 318 -25.62 6.59 -2.73
C ASP A 318 -24.35 5.76 -2.66
N LYS A 319 -24.41 4.63 -1.95
CA LYS A 319 -23.33 3.66 -1.89
C LYS A 319 -22.97 3.17 -3.29
N LYS A 320 -21.68 3.22 -3.66
CA LYS A 320 -21.17 2.77 -4.94
C LYS A 320 -20.56 1.38 -4.85
N TYR A 321 -20.68 0.64 -5.93
CA TYR A 321 -20.16 -0.71 -6.05
C TYR A 321 -19.16 -0.81 -7.19
N ASN A 322 -18.15 -1.64 -7.03
CA ASN A 322 -17.24 -1.99 -8.11
C ASN A 322 -16.85 -3.46 -8.05
N THR A 323 -16.79 -4.09 -9.20
CA THR A 323 -16.25 -5.42 -9.41
C THR A 323 -15.08 -5.31 -10.37
N SER A 324 -13.91 -5.76 -9.92
CA SER A 324 -12.70 -5.79 -10.73
C SER A 324 -12.26 -7.22 -10.93
N PHE A 325 -11.85 -7.57 -12.14
CA PHE A 325 -11.32 -8.88 -12.48
C PHE A 325 -10.07 -8.73 -13.35
N LEU A 326 -9.06 -9.55 -13.04
CA LEU A 326 -7.84 -9.70 -13.84
C LEU A 326 -7.58 -11.18 -14.07
N THR A 327 -7.35 -11.56 -15.32
CA THR A 327 -6.71 -12.84 -15.68
C THR A 327 -5.42 -12.59 -16.42
N GLU A 328 -4.41 -13.36 -16.08
CA GLU A 328 -3.08 -13.26 -16.64
C GLU A 328 -2.55 -14.65 -16.92
N ILE A 329 -2.09 -14.88 -18.15
CA ILE A 329 -1.50 -16.13 -18.61
C ILE A 329 -0.09 -15.85 -19.08
N THR A 330 0.90 -16.56 -18.52
CA THR A 330 2.31 -16.46 -18.90
C THR A 330 2.76 -17.75 -19.52
N PHE A 331 3.23 -17.67 -20.76
CA PHE A 331 3.82 -18.78 -21.50
C PHE A 331 5.33 -18.61 -21.61
N SER A 332 6.08 -19.57 -21.11
CA SER A 332 7.55 -19.57 -21.03
C SER A 332 8.11 -20.84 -21.72
N PRO A 333 8.06 -20.91 -23.06
CA PRO A 333 8.54 -22.07 -23.78
C PRO A 333 10.07 -22.13 -23.79
N LYS A 334 10.65 -23.35 -23.75
CA LYS A 334 12.09 -23.53 -23.97
C LYS A 334 12.47 -23.41 -25.44
N ARG A 335 11.54 -23.73 -26.34
CA ARG A 335 11.69 -23.63 -27.80
C ARG A 335 10.38 -23.23 -28.45
N LEU A 336 10.45 -22.43 -29.50
CA LEU A 336 9.37 -22.10 -30.42
C LEU A 336 9.85 -22.48 -31.83
N GLY A 337 9.43 -23.68 -32.29
CA GLY A 337 9.96 -24.24 -33.52
C GLY A 337 11.48 -24.49 -33.42
N LEU A 338 12.23 -23.92 -34.35
CA LEU A 338 13.71 -23.98 -34.38
C LEU A 338 14.41 -22.97 -33.45
N TRP A 339 13.67 -22.07 -32.84
CA TRP A 339 14.24 -20.97 -32.04
C TRP A 339 14.33 -21.37 -30.57
N HIS A 340 15.51 -21.24 -29.98
CA HIS A 340 15.72 -21.34 -28.55
C HIS A 340 15.19 -20.07 -27.89
N THR A 341 14.23 -20.22 -26.97
CA THR A 341 13.56 -19.12 -26.27
C THR A 341 13.85 -19.14 -24.77
N ASP A 342 14.92 -19.83 -24.35
CA ASP A 342 15.33 -19.88 -22.95
C ASP A 342 15.51 -18.46 -22.40
N GLY A 343 14.82 -18.15 -21.30
CA GLY A 343 14.79 -16.83 -20.69
C GLY A 343 13.69 -15.88 -21.21
N ASN A 344 12.94 -16.24 -22.25
CA ASN A 344 11.85 -15.42 -22.77
C ASN A 344 10.49 -15.96 -22.29
N SER A 345 9.58 -15.02 -21.99
CA SER A 345 8.20 -15.32 -21.61
C SER A 345 7.24 -14.36 -22.29
N PHE A 346 6.09 -14.87 -22.67
CA PHE A 346 4.99 -14.12 -23.26
C PHE A 346 3.85 -14.07 -22.26
N ARG A 347 3.39 -12.87 -21.91
CA ARG A 347 2.30 -12.68 -20.97
C ARG A 347 1.14 -11.97 -21.65
N CYS A 348 -0.04 -12.56 -21.53
CA CYS A 348 -1.30 -11.93 -21.92
C CYS A 348 -2.10 -11.64 -20.66
N SER A 349 -2.57 -10.42 -20.51
CA SER A 349 -3.42 -10.00 -19.40
C SER A 349 -4.71 -9.42 -19.94
N PHE A 350 -5.82 -9.79 -19.33
CA PHE A 350 -7.14 -9.23 -19.58
C PHE A 350 -7.74 -8.79 -18.26
N ALA A 351 -8.27 -7.57 -18.22
CA ALA A 351 -8.90 -7.00 -17.04
C ALA A 351 -10.21 -6.31 -17.40
N PHE A 352 -11.15 -6.31 -16.47
CA PHE A 352 -12.33 -5.46 -16.55
C PHE A 352 -12.73 -4.91 -15.18
N ASP A 353 -13.34 -3.74 -15.19
CA ASP A 353 -14.08 -3.17 -14.08
C ASP A 353 -15.56 -3.04 -14.47
N LYS A 354 -16.44 -3.31 -13.51
CA LYS A 354 -17.90 -3.15 -13.68
C LYS A 354 -18.49 -2.55 -12.41
N GLY A 355 -19.17 -1.44 -12.54
CA GLY A 355 -19.83 -0.79 -11.41
C GLY A 355 -20.10 0.69 -11.63
N ASN A 356 -20.57 1.36 -10.57
CA ASN A 356 -20.85 2.80 -10.59
C ASN A 356 -19.78 3.65 -9.88
N LEU A 357 -18.68 3.04 -9.40
CA LEU A 357 -17.52 3.77 -8.89
C LEU A 357 -16.55 4.13 -10.03
N MET A 358 -16.00 3.12 -10.70
CA MET A 358 -15.01 3.29 -11.78
C MET A 358 -15.64 3.24 -13.18
N GLY A 359 -16.91 2.86 -13.27
CA GLY A 359 -17.60 2.63 -14.54
C GLY A 359 -17.33 1.22 -15.09
N ASN A 360 -17.63 1.07 -16.39
CA ASN A 360 -17.41 -0.19 -17.10
C ASN A 360 -16.20 -0.04 -18.01
N ASN A 361 -15.10 -0.64 -17.65
CA ASN A 361 -13.83 -0.56 -18.36
C ASN A 361 -13.33 -1.95 -18.71
N THR A 362 -12.61 -2.08 -19.81
CA THR A 362 -11.98 -3.33 -20.24
C THR A 362 -10.58 -3.01 -20.74
N GLY A 363 -9.61 -3.81 -20.33
CA GLY A 363 -8.21 -3.66 -20.71
C GLY A 363 -7.61 -4.98 -21.19
N PHE A 364 -6.71 -4.89 -22.16
CA PHE A 364 -5.89 -6.01 -22.61
C PHE A 364 -4.43 -5.55 -22.69
N GLN A 365 -3.51 -6.42 -22.23
CA GLN A 365 -2.08 -6.16 -22.31
C GLN A 365 -1.34 -7.40 -22.79
N PHE A 366 -0.42 -7.19 -23.71
CA PHE A 366 0.58 -8.19 -24.10
C PHE A 366 1.97 -7.73 -23.64
N THR A 367 2.73 -8.63 -23.01
CA THR A 367 4.06 -8.33 -22.49
C THR A 367 5.05 -9.38 -22.94
N LEU A 368 6.15 -8.95 -23.53
CA LEU A 368 7.33 -9.79 -23.79
C LEU A 368 8.32 -9.55 -22.66
N ILE A 369 8.68 -10.62 -21.96
CA ILE A 369 9.70 -10.61 -20.91
C ILE A 369 10.91 -11.38 -21.44
N SER A 370 12.05 -10.69 -21.56
CA SER A 370 13.32 -11.31 -21.95
C SER A 370 14.31 -11.20 -20.80
N ARG A 371 14.90 -12.33 -20.42
CA ARG A 371 15.96 -12.40 -19.40
C ARG A 371 17.26 -12.80 -20.07
N GLY A 372 18.34 -12.05 -19.82
CA GLY A 372 19.67 -12.41 -20.27
C GLY A 372 20.15 -11.76 -21.56
N LEU A 373 19.52 -10.66 -22.03
CA LEU A 373 20.09 -9.87 -23.13
C LEU A 373 21.33 -9.08 -22.68
N PHE A 374 21.45 -8.79 -21.40
CA PHE A 374 22.61 -8.15 -20.78
C PHE A 374 22.92 -8.89 -19.48
N ASN A 375 24.00 -9.67 -19.48
CA ASN A 375 24.62 -10.15 -18.24
C ASN A 375 25.34 -8.95 -17.61
N LEU A 376 24.62 -8.12 -16.84
CA LEU A 376 25.18 -7.11 -15.98
C LEU A 376 25.19 -7.61 -14.55
#